data_6d97f011510150819f333e559fecd3c6
#
_entry.id   6d97f011510150819f333e559fecd3c6
#
_cell.length_a   1.000
_cell.length_b   1.000
_cell.length_c   1.000
_cell.angle_alpha   90.00
_cell.angle_beta   90.00
_cell.angle_gamma   90.00
#
_symmetry.space_group_name_H-M   'P 1'
#
loop_
_entity.id
_entity.type
_entity.pdbx_description
1 polymer ?
#
loop_
_entity_poly.entity_id
_entity_poly.type
_entity_poly.pdbx_seq_one_letter_code
_entity_poly.pdbx_strand_id
1 'polypeptide(L)'
;TAFLPVIILLSFVFYLTSFFLFSAAAWSDFLDGFLARKYNLTSNLGSLLDLVADKILVSSILIFFVFYTTNIFLLILALIIILREISISSLRLFLVSNGIEVSKITPDKFGKLKTFLQMFSLSLLLLYPIFRESFFQVTLFLLLVSTFISLFSFFNYFKMWKSL
;
A
#
# COMPACT_ATOMS: atom_id res chain seq x y z
N THR A 1 -2.28 9.90 7.94
CA THR A 1 -3.61 9.96 7.27
C THR A 1 -4.15 11.36 7.12
N ALA A 2 -3.83 12.32 8.03
CA ALA A 2 -4.25 13.72 7.91
C ALA A 2 -3.72 14.41 6.63
N PHE A 3 -2.63 13.91 6.06
CA PHE A 3 -2.03 14.44 4.82
C PHE A 3 -2.72 13.97 3.53
N LEU A 4 -3.58 12.96 3.58
CA LEU A 4 -4.19 12.39 2.37
C LEU A 4 -5.00 13.40 1.53
N PRO A 5 -5.98 14.13 2.09
CA PRO A 5 -6.72 15.12 1.32
C PRO A 5 -5.82 16.26 0.80
N VAL A 6 -4.79 16.61 1.57
CA VAL A 6 -3.81 17.63 1.16
C VAL A 6 -2.97 17.15 -0.02
N ILE A 7 -2.51 15.88 -0.02
CA ILE A 7 -1.76 15.28 -1.12
C ILE A 7 -2.59 15.27 -2.41
N ILE A 8 -3.85 14.84 -2.34
CA ILE A 8 -4.75 14.79 -3.50
C ILE A 8 -5.02 16.20 -4.05
N LEU A 9 -5.29 17.17 -3.19
CA LEU A 9 -5.55 18.55 -3.59
C LEU A 9 -4.31 19.20 -4.21
N LEU A 10 -3.14 19.02 -3.61
CA LEU A 10 -1.87 19.52 -4.11
C LEU A 10 -1.42 18.83 -5.40
N SER A 11 -1.88 17.59 -5.66
CA SER A 11 -1.55 16.90 -6.92
C SER A 11 -2.10 17.64 -8.15
N PHE A 12 -3.18 18.39 -8.03
CA PHE A 12 -3.69 19.24 -9.08
C PHE A 12 -2.88 20.53 -9.29
N VAL A 13 -2.40 21.11 -8.20
CA VAL A 13 -1.77 22.44 -8.23
C VAL A 13 -0.25 22.36 -8.23
N PHE A 14 0.32 21.39 -7.48
CA PHE A 14 1.75 21.24 -7.25
C PHE A 14 2.17 19.77 -7.22
N TYR A 15 2.27 19.12 -8.37
CA TYR A 15 2.59 17.68 -8.49
C TYR A 15 3.91 17.29 -7.83
N LEU A 16 4.93 18.13 -7.94
CA LEU A 16 6.22 17.90 -7.28
C LEU A 16 6.08 17.94 -5.75
N THR A 17 5.34 18.90 -5.23
CA THR A 17 5.08 19.00 -3.78
C THR A 17 4.31 17.77 -3.28
N SER A 18 3.35 17.29 -4.06
CA SER A 18 2.61 16.05 -3.72
C SER A 18 3.51 14.82 -3.68
N PHE A 19 4.43 14.71 -4.63
CA PHE A 19 5.45 13.65 -4.66
C PHE A 19 6.35 13.69 -3.42
N PHE A 20 6.90 14.86 -3.07
CA PHE A 20 7.76 15.01 -1.90
C PHE A 20 7.00 14.77 -0.59
N LEU A 21 5.78 15.29 -0.46
CA LEU A 21 4.95 15.07 0.72
C LEU A 21 4.57 13.59 0.89
N PHE A 22 4.20 12.92 -0.19
CA PHE A 22 3.90 11.50 -0.14
C PHE A 22 5.14 10.67 0.21
N SER A 23 6.28 10.97 -0.43
CA SER A 23 7.54 10.28 -0.15
C SER A 23 7.98 10.51 1.30
N ALA A 24 7.87 11.73 1.81
CA ALA A 24 8.19 12.06 3.21
C ALA A 24 7.24 11.34 4.18
N ALA A 25 5.93 11.30 3.88
CA ALA A 25 4.95 10.58 4.68
C ALA A 25 5.24 9.08 4.71
N ALA A 26 5.56 8.47 3.58
CA ALA A 26 5.92 7.05 3.49
C ALA A 26 7.23 6.73 4.26
N TRP A 27 8.21 7.63 4.19
CA TRP A 27 9.46 7.49 4.97
C TRP A 27 9.23 7.67 6.47
N SER A 28 8.43 8.67 6.88
CA SER A 28 8.07 8.89 8.29
C SER A 28 7.39 7.67 8.88
N ASP A 29 6.42 7.11 8.17
CA ASP A 29 5.69 5.92 8.58
C ASP A 29 6.61 4.70 8.74
N PHE A 30 7.54 4.50 7.78
CA PHE A 30 8.55 3.46 7.89
C PHE A 30 9.46 3.65 9.13
N LEU A 31 9.91 4.89 9.39
CA LEU A 31 10.77 5.20 10.54
C LEU A 31 10.01 5.04 11.85
N ASP A 32 8.77 5.51 11.94
CA ASP A 32 7.94 5.40 13.14
C ASP A 32 7.67 3.93 13.48
N GLY A 33 7.33 3.12 12.51
CA GLY A 33 7.17 1.69 12.68
C GLY A 33 8.48 0.96 13.07
N PHE A 34 9.62 1.42 12.57
CA PHE A 34 10.93 0.87 12.95
C PHE A 34 11.31 1.27 14.38
N LEU A 35 11.14 2.53 14.76
CA LEU A 35 11.44 3.05 16.10
C LEU A 35 10.52 2.45 17.15
N ALA A 36 9.23 2.37 16.89
CA ALA A 36 8.25 1.76 17.81
C ALA A 36 8.61 0.31 18.15
N ARG A 37 9.04 -0.46 17.15
CA ARG A 37 9.51 -1.85 17.36
C ARG A 37 10.82 -1.91 18.13
N LYS A 38 11.77 -1.00 17.84
CA LYS A 38 13.07 -0.96 18.50
C LYS A 38 12.95 -0.62 19.99
N TYR A 39 12.01 0.24 20.35
CA TYR A 39 11.80 0.71 21.71
C TYR A 39 10.66 -0.01 22.45
N ASN A 40 10.04 -1.03 21.84
CA ASN A 40 8.89 -1.75 22.40
C ASN A 40 7.72 -0.85 22.80
N LEU A 41 7.50 0.25 22.08
CA LEU A 41 6.43 1.22 22.30
C LEU A 41 5.19 0.95 21.43
N THR A 42 5.00 -0.30 21.02
CA THR A 42 3.86 -0.67 20.17
C THR A 42 2.59 -0.81 20.99
N SER A 43 1.55 -0.03 20.65
CA SER A 43 0.19 -0.22 21.17
C SER A 43 -0.67 -0.96 20.16
N ASN A 44 -1.63 -1.78 20.66
CA ASN A 44 -2.55 -2.50 19.80
C ASN A 44 -3.40 -1.54 18.95
N LEU A 45 -3.82 -0.42 19.51
CA LEU A 45 -4.60 0.59 18.83
C LEU A 45 -3.77 1.33 17.79
N GLY A 46 -2.51 1.67 18.09
CA GLY A 46 -1.59 2.29 17.15
C GLY A 46 -1.34 1.41 15.93
N SER A 47 -1.06 0.13 16.12
CA SER A 47 -0.82 -0.81 15.02
C SER A 47 -2.06 -1.04 14.13
N LEU A 48 -3.26 -0.95 14.71
CA LEU A 48 -4.52 -1.05 13.96
C LEU A 48 -4.77 0.21 13.13
N LEU A 49 -4.55 1.38 13.71
CA LEU A 49 -4.69 2.67 13.00
C LEU A 49 -3.71 2.77 11.83
N ASP A 50 -2.47 2.37 12.04
CA ASP A 50 -1.43 2.30 11.02
C ASP A 50 -1.85 1.41 9.84
N LEU A 51 -2.32 0.20 10.16
CA LEU A 51 -2.81 -0.74 9.16
C LEU A 51 -3.98 -0.20 8.32
N VAL A 52 -4.89 0.56 8.93
CA VAL A 52 -6.04 1.17 8.23
C VAL A 52 -5.59 2.37 7.41
N ALA A 53 -4.70 3.19 7.98
CA ALA A 53 -4.16 4.38 7.38
C ALA A 53 -3.48 4.10 6.03
N ASP A 54 -2.58 3.11 6.01
CA ASP A 54 -1.89 2.68 4.80
C ASP A 54 -2.86 2.30 3.66
N LYS A 55 -3.91 1.55 4.01
CA LYS A 55 -4.87 1.10 3.01
C LYS A 55 -5.72 2.23 2.45
N ILE A 56 -6.15 3.15 3.31
CA ILE A 56 -6.88 4.35 2.87
C ILE A 56 -6.00 5.18 1.94
N LEU A 57 -4.73 5.37 2.29
CA LEU A 57 -3.79 6.14 1.49
C LEU A 57 -3.58 5.52 0.10
N VAL A 58 -3.24 4.24 0.04
CA VAL A 58 -3.05 3.51 -1.22
C VAL A 58 -4.31 3.52 -2.07
N SER A 59 -5.46 3.19 -1.48
CA SER A 59 -6.74 3.12 -2.21
C SER A 59 -7.14 4.47 -2.77
N SER A 60 -6.98 5.55 -1.99
CA SER A 60 -7.37 6.90 -2.41
C SER A 60 -6.53 7.38 -3.58
N ILE A 61 -5.22 7.14 -3.56
CA ILE A 61 -4.34 7.52 -4.68
C ILE A 61 -4.69 6.72 -5.93
N LEU A 62 -4.89 5.41 -5.81
CA LEU A 62 -5.26 4.57 -6.96
C LEU A 62 -6.59 5.01 -7.56
N ILE A 63 -7.63 5.22 -6.75
CA ILE A 63 -8.95 5.66 -7.22
C ILE A 63 -8.85 7.03 -7.90
N PHE A 64 -8.10 7.97 -7.30
CA PHE A 64 -7.88 9.29 -7.88
C PHE A 64 -7.25 9.19 -9.28
N PHE A 65 -6.18 8.40 -9.43
CA PHE A 65 -5.51 8.28 -10.72
C PHE A 65 -6.28 7.44 -11.74
N VAL A 66 -7.08 6.48 -11.33
CA VAL A 66 -8.05 5.79 -12.21
C VAL A 66 -9.02 6.80 -12.81
N PHE A 67 -9.58 7.69 -11.98
CA PHE A 67 -10.48 8.74 -12.44
C PHE A 67 -9.76 9.76 -13.33
N TYR A 68 -8.56 10.17 -12.96
CA TYR A 68 -7.78 11.18 -13.67
C TYR A 68 -7.28 10.69 -15.04
N THR A 69 -6.81 9.45 -15.14
CA THR A 69 -6.27 8.89 -16.39
C THR A 69 -7.30 8.18 -17.25
N THR A 70 -8.47 7.83 -16.69
CA THR A 70 -9.52 7.03 -17.35
C THR A 70 -9.01 5.73 -17.98
N ASN A 71 -7.88 5.21 -17.47
CA ASN A 71 -7.21 4.03 -18.02
C ASN A 71 -7.79 2.75 -17.43
N ILE A 72 -8.37 1.90 -18.27
CA ILE A 72 -9.02 0.65 -17.87
C ILE A 72 -8.02 -0.36 -17.26
N PHE A 73 -6.77 -0.37 -17.72
CA PHE A 73 -5.75 -1.27 -17.20
C PHE A 73 -5.35 -0.88 -15.77
N LEU A 74 -5.19 0.43 -15.52
CA LEU A 74 -4.97 0.94 -14.15
C LEU A 74 -6.17 0.63 -13.24
N LEU A 75 -7.40 0.73 -13.74
CA LEU A 75 -8.60 0.35 -12.99
C LEU A 75 -8.57 -1.10 -12.54
N ILE A 76 -8.23 -2.02 -13.46
CA ILE A 76 -8.15 -3.45 -13.16
C ILE A 76 -7.07 -3.72 -12.08
N LEU A 77 -5.88 -3.14 -12.24
CA LEU A 77 -4.81 -3.27 -11.25
C LEU A 77 -5.22 -2.71 -9.88
N ALA A 78 -5.84 -1.53 -9.86
CA ALA A 78 -6.31 -0.89 -8.64
C ALA A 78 -7.33 -1.76 -7.90
N LEU A 79 -8.31 -2.32 -8.61
CA LEU A 79 -9.31 -3.23 -8.03
C LEU A 79 -8.66 -4.47 -7.42
N ILE A 80 -7.73 -5.12 -8.14
CA ILE A 80 -7.01 -6.31 -7.64
C ILE A 80 -6.22 -5.96 -6.38
N ILE A 81 -5.49 -4.84 -6.38
CA ILE A 81 -4.70 -4.40 -5.23
C ILE A 81 -5.59 -4.15 -4.02
N ILE A 82 -6.67 -3.36 -4.18
CA ILE A 82 -7.57 -3.00 -3.08
C ILE A 82 -8.27 -4.24 -2.51
N LEU A 83 -8.84 -5.10 -3.36
CA LEU A 83 -9.51 -6.32 -2.93
C LEU A 83 -8.56 -7.26 -2.18
N ARG A 84 -7.36 -7.41 -2.68
CA ARG A 84 -6.32 -8.23 -2.03
C ARG A 84 -5.91 -7.66 -0.66
N GLU A 85 -5.71 -6.33 -0.56
CA GLU A 85 -5.34 -5.69 0.71
C GLU A 85 -6.44 -5.88 1.78
N ILE A 86 -7.69 -5.72 1.40
CA ILE A 86 -8.84 -5.96 2.28
C ILE A 86 -8.89 -7.43 2.70
N SER A 87 -8.76 -8.35 1.74
CA SER A 87 -8.84 -9.80 1.99
C SER A 87 -7.78 -10.29 2.97
N ILE A 88 -6.51 -9.85 2.82
CA ILE A 88 -5.45 -10.23 3.78
C ILE A 88 -5.70 -9.64 5.16
N SER A 89 -6.19 -8.42 5.24
CA SER A 89 -6.45 -7.81 6.55
C SER A 89 -7.56 -8.52 7.29
N SER A 90 -8.64 -8.85 6.58
CA SER A 90 -9.74 -9.62 7.13
C SER A 90 -9.28 -11.01 7.58
N LEU A 91 -8.45 -11.68 6.78
CA LEU A 91 -7.87 -12.97 7.13
C LEU A 91 -7.00 -12.90 8.39
N ARG A 92 -6.15 -11.87 8.49
CA ARG A 92 -5.31 -11.66 9.69
C ARG A 92 -6.15 -11.42 10.94
N LEU A 93 -7.17 -10.55 10.85
CA LEU A 93 -8.08 -10.31 11.98
C LEU A 93 -8.79 -11.58 12.41
N PHE A 94 -9.26 -12.39 11.46
CA PHE A 94 -9.89 -13.68 11.73
C PHE A 94 -8.93 -14.65 12.43
N LEU A 95 -7.67 -14.76 11.99
CA LEU A 95 -6.69 -15.64 12.61
C LEU A 95 -6.37 -15.20 14.05
N VAL A 96 -6.21 -13.90 14.28
CA VAL A 96 -5.97 -13.33 15.61
C VAL A 96 -7.16 -13.56 16.54
N SER A 97 -8.39 -13.41 16.07
CA SER A 97 -9.59 -13.68 16.87
C SER A 97 -9.75 -15.15 17.26
N ASN A 98 -9.15 -16.07 16.49
CA ASN A 98 -9.10 -17.49 16.81
C ASN A 98 -7.86 -17.89 17.68
N GLY A 99 -7.17 -16.92 18.27
CA GLY A 99 -6.07 -17.16 19.20
C GLY A 99 -4.73 -17.53 18.55
N ILE A 100 -4.60 -17.34 17.23
CA ILE A 100 -3.32 -17.57 16.54
C ILE A 100 -2.41 -16.37 16.76
N GLU A 101 -1.21 -16.61 17.27
CA GLU A 101 -0.24 -15.56 17.53
C GLU A 101 0.15 -14.80 16.25
N VAL A 102 0.13 -13.47 16.32
CA VAL A 102 0.54 -12.58 15.23
C VAL A 102 1.97 -12.87 14.73
N SER A 103 2.85 -13.35 15.62
CA SER A 103 4.22 -13.76 15.30
C SER A 103 4.31 -14.87 14.25
N LYS A 104 3.32 -15.75 14.20
CA LYS A 104 3.22 -16.83 13.21
C LYS A 104 2.68 -16.36 11.85
N ILE A 105 2.12 -15.14 11.81
CA ILE A 105 1.48 -14.53 10.63
C ILE A 105 2.37 -13.41 10.07
N THR A 106 3.68 -13.45 10.34
CA THR A 106 4.60 -12.40 9.85
C THR A 106 4.66 -12.36 8.32
N PRO A 107 4.68 -11.16 7.75
CA PRO A 107 4.80 -11.03 6.30
C PRO A 107 6.14 -11.59 5.82
N ASP A 108 6.07 -12.45 4.83
CA ASP A 108 7.20 -12.99 4.10
C ASP A 108 8.08 -11.86 3.53
N LYS A 109 9.35 -12.13 3.21
CA LYS A 109 10.25 -11.18 2.52
C LYS A 109 9.58 -10.59 1.27
N PHE A 110 8.77 -11.40 0.57
CA PHE A 110 7.95 -10.99 -0.58
C PHE A 110 6.89 -9.94 -0.21
N GLY A 111 6.31 -10.02 0.99
CA GLY A 111 5.36 -9.02 1.46
C GLY A 111 5.99 -7.64 1.67
N LYS A 112 7.24 -7.57 2.13
CA LYS A 112 7.98 -6.31 2.28
C LYS A 112 8.38 -5.73 0.93
N LEU A 113 8.88 -6.56 0.02
CA LEU A 113 9.25 -6.14 -1.34
C LEU A 113 8.04 -5.60 -2.10
N LYS A 114 6.89 -6.27 -2.01
CA LYS A 114 5.64 -5.82 -2.61
C LYS A 114 5.27 -4.42 -2.12
N THR A 115 5.28 -4.18 -0.80
CA THR A 115 4.89 -2.89 -0.23
C THR A 115 5.81 -1.78 -0.71
N PHE A 116 7.11 -2.05 -0.73
CA PHE A 116 8.10 -1.11 -1.27
C PHE A 116 7.84 -0.78 -2.74
N LEU A 117 7.67 -1.79 -3.59
CA LEU A 117 7.39 -1.60 -5.02
C LEU A 117 6.07 -0.85 -5.24
N GLN A 118 5.06 -1.16 -4.45
CA GLN A 118 3.75 -0.52 -4.54
C GLN A 118 3.85 0.97 -4.16
N MET A 119 4.48 1.30 -3.01
CA MET A 119 4.66 2.70 -2.59
C MET A 119 5.54 3.48 -3.57
N PHE A 120 6.60 2.86 -4.09
CA PHE A 120 7.44 3.47 -5.12
C PHE A 120 6.66 3.74 -6.41
N SER A 121 5.84 2.80 -6.85
CA SER A 121 5.00 2.98 -8.04
C SER A 121 3.97 4.10 -7.84
N LEU A 122 3.37 4.20 -6.64
CA LEU A 122 2.43 5.27 -6.33
C LEU A 122 3.10 6.65 -6.30
N SER A 123 4.34 6.72 -5.80
CA SER A 123 5.10 7.99 -5.84
C SER A 123 5.39 8.41 -7.28
N LEU A 124 5.75 7.48 -8.17
CA LEU A 124 5.92 7.78 -9.59
C LEU A 124 4.60 8.19 -10.27
N LEU A 125 3.48 7.60 -9.84
CA LEU A 125 2.17 7.96 -10.37
C LEU A 125 1.81 9.43 -10.09
N LEU A 126 2.24 9.98 -8.96
CA LEU A 126 2.06 11.39 -8.62
C LEU A 126 2.84 12.33 -9.57
N LEU A 127 3.89 11.84 -10.23
CA LEU A 127 4.65 12.58 -11.24
C LEU A 127 4.05 12.48 -12.65
N TYR A 128 3.03 11.64 -12.84
CA TYR A 128 2.38 11.45 -14.16
C TYR A 128 2.00 12.76 -14.85
N PRO A 129 1.38 13.76 -14.17
CA PRO A 129 0.97 14.98 -14.84
C PRO A 129 2.13 15.83 -15.41
N ILE A 130 3.35 15.63 -14.90
CA ILE A 130 4.56 16.31 -15.36
C ILE A 130 5.20 15.57 -16.55
N PHE A 131 5.38 14.25 -16.40
CA PHE A 131 6.16 13.44 -17.35
C PHE A 131 5.30 12.61 -18.31
N ARG A 132 3.97 12.65 -18.14
CA ARG A 132 2.96 12.00 -19.00
C ARG A 132 3.25 10.52 -19.31
N GLU A 133 3.20 10.16 -20.60
CA GLU A 133 3.15 8.78 -21.10
C GLU A 133 4.34 7.89 -20.69
N SER A 134 5.57 8.40 -20.77
CA SER A 134 6.77 7.59 -20.51
C SER A 134 6.83 7.08 -19.06
N PHE A 135 6.53 7.96 -18.09
CA PHE A 135 6.48 7.59 -16.68
C PHE A 135 5.27 6.74 -16.33
N PHE A 136 4.17 6.95 -17.03
CA PHE A 136 2.94 6.19 -16.81
C PHE A 136 3.12 4.70 -17.14
N GLN A 137 3.75 4.37 -18.25
CA GLN A 137 4.01 2.99 -18.64
C GLN A 137 4.94 2.28 -17.65
N VAL A 138 6.00 2.96 -17.21
CA VAL A 138 6.90 2.43 -16.17
C VAL A 138 6.15 2.18 -14.87
N THR A 139 5.29 3.11 -14.47
CA THR A 139 4.48 2.98 -13.26
C THR A 139 3.50 1.82 -13.35
N LEU A 140 2.81 1.66 -14.48
CA LEU A 140 1.91 0.54 -14.71
C LEU A 140 2.64 -0.79 -14.65
N PHE A 141 3.83 -0.87 -15.24
CA PHE A 141 4.66 -2.08 -15.20
C PHE A 141 5.07 -2.42 -13.75
N LEU A 142 5.52 -1.44 -12.97
CA LEU A 142 5.89 -1.64 -11.56
C LEU A 142 4.69 -2.04 -10.70
N LEU A 143 3.52 -1.42 -10.91
CA LEU A 143 2.28 -1.80 -10.25
C LEU A 143 1.87 -3.23 -10.60
N LEU A 144 2.01 -3.62 -11.86
CA LEU A 144 1.72 -4.98 -12.31
C LEU A 144 2.64 -5.99 -11.62
N VAL A 145 3.96 -5.73 -11.57
CA VAL A 145 4.94 -6.58 -10.87
C VAL A 145 4.59 -6.68 -9.39
N SER A 146 4.30 -5.54 -8.73
CA SER A 146 3.91 -5.55 -7.32
C SER A 146 2.63 -6.32 -7.07
N THR A 147 1.66 -6.26 -8.00
CA THR A 147 0.40 -7.01 -7.94
C THR A 147 0.64 -8.51 -8.04
N PHE A 148 1.51 -8.96 -8.95
CA PHE A 148 1.88 -10.39 -9.04
C PHE A 148 2.54 -10.90 -7.77
N ILE A 149 3.53 -10.18 -7.23
CA ILE A 149 4.18 -10.54 -5.96
C ILE A 149 3.15 -10.58 -4.83
N SER A 150 2.21 -9.63 -4.84
CA SER A 150 1.13 -9.52 -3.88
C SER A 150 0.19 -10.73 -3.93
N LEU A 151 -0.23 -11.16 -5.11
CA LEU A 151 -1.07 -12.35 -5.29
C LEU A 151 -0.33 -13.62 -4.88
N PHE A 152 0.94 -13.77 -5.24
CA PHE A 152 1.76 -14.91 -4.82
C PHE A 152 1.83 -15.00 -3.28
N SER A 153 2.11 -13.88 -2.62
CA SER A 153 2.10 -13.81 -1.15
C SER A 153 0.72 -14.17 -0.57
N PHE A 154 -0.38 -13.73 -1.22
CA PHE A 154 -1.74 -14.08 -0.80
C PHE A 154 -2.00 -15.58 -0.82
N PHE A 155 -1.61 -16.26 -1.89
CA PHE A 155 -1.77 -17.72 -1.99
C PHE A 155 -0.98 -18.47 -0.92
N ASN A 156 0.20 -17.99 -0.55
CA ASN A 156 0.98 -18.60 0.54
C ASN A 156 0.28 -18.43 1.90
N TYR A 157 -0.30 -17.26 2.17
CA TYR A 157 -1.12 -17.04 3.37
C TYR A 157 -2.34 -17.95 3.39
N PHE A 158 -3.02 -18.10 2.27
CA PHE A 158 -4.20 -18.94 2.18
C PHE A 158 -3.89 -20.43 2.37
N LYS A 159 -2.76 -20.91 1.83
CA LYS A 159 -2.28 -22.27 2.08
C LYS A 159 -1.99 -22.51 3.56
N MET A 160 -1.32 -21.56 4.20
CA MET A 160 -1.00 -21.65 5.63
C MET A 160 -2.28 -21.67 6.49
N TRP A 161 -3.29 -20.86 6.13
CA TRP A 161 -4.59 -20.90 6.80
C TRP A 161 -5.30 -22.24 6.65
N LYS A 162 -5.24 -22.86 5.50
CA LYS A 162 -5.87 -24.17 5.23
C LYS A 162 -5.17 -25.33 5.95
N SER A 163 -3.93 -25.15 6.38
CA SER A 163 -3.14 -26.15 7.11
C SER A 163 -3.26 -26.05 8.64
N LEU A 164 -3.94 -25.03 9.14
CA LEU A 164 -4.27 -24.82 10.56
C LEU A 164 -5.65 -25.36 10.89
#